data_e4e330962acd42373bdc72dbe5cf3fd7
#
_entry.id   e4e330962acd42373bdc72dbe5cf3fd7
#
_cell.length_a   1.000
_cell.length_b   1.000
_cell.length_c   1.000
_cell.angle_alpha   90.00
_cell.angle_beta   90.00
_cell.angle_gamma   90.00
#
_symmetry.space_group_name_H-M   'P 1'
#
loop_
_entity.id
_entity.type
_entity.pdbx_description
1 polymer ?
#
loop_
_entity_poly.entity_id
_entity_poly.type
_entity_poly.pdbx_seq_one_letter_code
_entity_poly.pdbx_strand_id
1 'polypeptide(L)'
;KSFFNKTKKYKPDLICTPECSNIITGDKKYLLHNVNFENECPILKMAKEYAKENNANINIGSLLLKKRNSKKLINRSFLINEEGKIVKKYDKIHMFDVNISKAETHRESDTFKAGNKIITLNINKIKIGMSICYDLRFPNMFRKLAKLGSEIILMPAAFTVPSGKAHWEILLRSRAIENSLFIIATNMCGTHHTDRKTYGHSMLINPWGKIISQAKSKQKILNTVINIEEVKNVRNKIPAILND
;
A
#
# COMPACT_ATOMS: atom_id res chain seq x y z
N LYS A 1 -13.60 -3.66 -11.23
CA LYS A 1 -15.02 -3.28 -11.02
C LYS A 1 -15.75 -4.25 -10.08
N SER A 2 -15.63 -5.57 -10.27
CA SER A 2 -16.30 -6.59 -9.45
C SER A 2 -16.00 -6.48 -7.94
N PHE A 3 -14.72 -6.27 -7.53
CA PHE A 3 -14.38 -6.14 -6.10
C PHE A 3 -14.90 -4.84 -5.49
N PHE A 4 -14.79 -3.72 -6.17
CA PHE A 4 -15.37 -2.46 -5.71
C PHE A 4 -16.88 -2.59 -5.46
N ASN A 5 -17.63 -3.21 -6.38
CA ASN A 5 -19.07 -3.41 -6.20
C ASN A 5 -19.40 -4.24 -4.96
N LYS A 6 -18.55 -5.21 -4.59
CA LYS A 6 -18.74 -6.02 -3.37
C LYS A 6 -18.51 -5.21 -2.08
N THR A 7 -17.85 -4.05 -2.13
CA THR A 7 -17.64 -3.21 -0.94
C THR A 7 -18.84 -2.31 -0.62
N LYS A 8 -19.75 -2.05 -1.58
CA LYS A 8 -20.90 -1.15 -1.40
C LYS A 8 -21.75 -1.49 -0.16
N LYS A 9 -21.96 -2.76 0.12
CA LYS A 9 -22.77 -3.21 1.25
C LYS A 9 -22.20 -2.82 2.63
N TYR A 10 -20.91 -2.53 2.70
CA TYR A 10 -20.23 -2.16 3.96
C TYR A 10 -20.19 -0.65 4.20
N LYS A 11 -20.49 0.19 3.19
CA LYS A 11 -20.39 1.66 3.25
C LYS A 11 -19.08 2.12 3.89
N PRO A 12 -17.90 1.73 3.36
CA PRO A 12 -16.63 2.00 4.01
C PRO A 12 -16.21 3.46 3.85
N ASP A 13 -15.60 4.04 4.89
CA ASP A 13 -14.95 5.37 4.80
C ASP A 13 -13.71 5.36 3.91
N LEU A 14 -12.99 4.23 3.88
CA LEU A 14 -11.76 4.06 3.10
C LEU A 14 -11.68 2.65 2.51
N ILE A 15 -11.43 2.58 1.20
CA ILE A 15 -11.14 1.33 0.48
C ILE A 15 -9.65 1.33 0.11
N CYS A 16 -8.94 0.25 0.44
CA CYS A 16 -7.52 0.08 0.10
C CYS A 16 -7.33 -1.10 -0.86
N THR A 17 -6.54 -0.90 -1.92
CA THR A 17 -6.15 -1.94 -2.86
C THR A 17 -4.64 -2.26 -2.77
N PRO A 18 -4.17 -3.42 -3.27
CA PRO A 18 -2.76 -3.79 -3.23
C PRO A 18 -1.86 -2.95 -4.16
N GLU A 19 -0.54 -3.16 -4.04
CA GLU A 19 0.45 -2.68 -5.01
C GLU A 19 0.21 -3.31 -6.39
N CYS A 20 0.60 -2.58 -7.45
CA CYS A 20 0.48 -3.04 -8.84
C CYS A 20 -0.96 -3.42 -9.24
N SER A 21 -1.97 -2.65 -8.79
CA SER A 21 -3.39 -2.95 -9.02
C SER A 21 -3.78 -2.98 -10.51
N ASN A 22 -2.95 -2.49 -11.41
CA ASN A 22 -3.17 -2.55 -12.86
C ASN A 22 -2.50 -3.74 -13.54
N ILE A 23 -1.27 -4.08 -13.15
CA ILE A 23 -0.50 -5.12 -13.84
C ILE A 23 0.62 -5.67 -12.95
N ILE A 24 0.79 -6.99 -12.94
CA ILE A 24 1.95 -7.68 -12.37
C ILE A 24 2.48 -8.65 -13.42
N THR A 25 3.76 -8.52 -13.76
CA THR A 25 4.45 -9.40 -14.70
C THR A 25 5.95 -9.42 -14.44
N GLY A 26 6.62 -10.51 -14.84
CA GLY A 26 8.08 -10.58 -14.95
C GLY A 26 8.59 -10.16 -16.32
N ASP A 27 7.71 -10.02 -17.32
CA ASP A 27 8.06 -9.64 -18.68
C ASP A 27 8.10 -8.11 -18.83
N LYS A 28 9.30 -7.57 -18.98
CA LYS A 28 9.51 -6.12 -19.14
C LYS A 28 8.92 -5.57 -20.44
N LYS A 29 8.96 -6.32 -21.54
CA LYS A 29 8.39 -5.86 -22.83
C LYS A 29 6.87 -5.77 -22.72
N TYR A 30 6.24 -6.82 -22.17
CA TYR A 30 4.81 -6.85 -21.91
C TYR A 30 4.38 -5.71 -20.98
N LEU A 31 5.15 -5.46 -19.91
CA LEU A 31 4.91 -4.35 -18.98
C LEU A 31 4.89 -3.01 -19.71
N LEU A 32 5.96 -2.68 -20.45
CA LEU A 32 6.11 -1.40 -21.16
C LEU A 32 5.01 -1.17 -22.20
N HIS A 33 4.53 -2.24 -22.83
CA HIS A 33 3.43 -2.17 -23.80
C HIS A 33 2.08 -1.86 -23.13
N ASN A 34 1.81 -2.46 -21.97
CA ASN A 34 0.48 -2.45 -21.35
C ASN A 34 0.27 -1.39 -20.25
N VAL A 35 1.30 -0.61 -19.86
CA VAL A 35 1.13 0.49 -18.91
C VAL A 35 0.77 1.79 -19.63
N ASN A 36 -0.11 2.56 -18.99
CA ASN A 36 -0.62 3.82 -19.50
C ASN A 36 0.08 5.02 -18.84
N PHE A 37 -0.10 6.21 -19.40
CA PHE A 37 0.09 7.45 -18.66
C PHE A 37 -1.02 7.62 -17.61
N GLU A 38 -0.76 8.43 -16.59
CA GLU A 38 -1.69 8.65 -15.48
C GLU A 38 -3.09 9.08 -15.95
N ASN A 39 -3.15 10.05 -16.88
CA ASN A 39 -4.40 10.60 -17.41
C ASN A 39 -5.18 9.62 -18.31
N GLU A 40 -4.54 8.55 -18.77
CA GLU A 40 -5.10 7.53 -19.64
C GLU A 40 -5.42 6.22 -18.90
N CYS A 41 -5.07 6.13 -17.61
CA CYS A 41 -5.21 4.89 -16.85
C CYS A 41 -6.69 4.55 -16.56
N PRO A 42 -7.24 3.48 -17.12
CA PRO A 42 -8.66 3.14 -16.96
C PRO A 42 -9.03 2.78 -15.53
N ILE A 43 -8.08 2.18 -14.77
CA ILE A 43 -8.30 1.83 -13.36
C ILE A 43 -8.41 3.09 -12.51
N LEU A 44 -7.59 4.11 -12.78
CA LEU A 44 -7.66 5.37 -12.06
C LEU A 44 -8.98 6.11 -12.35
N LYS A 45 -9.42 6.10 -13.62
CA LYS A 45 -10.72 6.65 -14.01
C LYS A 45 -11.87 5.95 -13.27
N MET A 46 -11.90 4.63 -13.33
CA MET A 46 -12.92 3.81 -12.65
C MET A 46 -12.94 4.05 -11.13
N ALA A 47 -11.77 4.17 -10.48
CA ALA A 47 -11.70 4.40 -9.05
C ALA A 47 -12.23 5.79 -8.66
N LYS A 48 -11.97 6.82 -9.47
CA LYS A 48 -12.51 8.18 -9.27
C LYS A 48 -14.04 8.20 -9.38
N GLU A 49 -14.59 7.53 -10.40
CA GLU A 49 -16.02 7.41 -10.59
C GLU A 49 -16.65 6.66 -9.40
N TYR A 50 -16.07 5.51 -9.02
CA TYR A 50 -16.56 4.73 -7.89
C TYR A 50 -16.53 5.50 -6.56
N ALA A 51 -15.46 6.24 -6.27
CA ALA A 51 -15.32 7.05 -5.07
C ALA A 51 -16.48 8.04 -4.95
N LYS A 52 -16.75 8.78 -6.03
CA LYS A 52 -17.85 9.76 -6.11
C LYS A 52 -19.24 9.10 -5.97
N GLU A 53 -19.48 8.00 -6.69
CA GLU A 53 -20.79 7.32 -6.67
C GLU A 53 -21.13 6.69 -5.32
N ASN A 54 -20.13 6.34 -4.51
CA ASN A 54 -20.32 5.59 -3.26
C ASN A 54 -19.89 6.37 -2.01
N ASN A 55 -19.54 7.65 -2.17
CA ASN A 55 -19.11 8.53 -1.08
C ASN A 55 -18.03 7.89 -0.21
N ALA A 56 -16.97 7.35 -0.84
CA ALA A 56 -15.92 6.60 -0.17
C ALA A 56 -14.53 7.08 -0.61
N ASN A 57 -13.62 7.25 0.34
CA ASN A 57 -12.22 7.46 -0.01
C ASN A 57 -11.59 6.17 -0.54
N ILE A 58 -10.70 6.28 -1.53
CA ILE A 58 -10.01 5.12 -2.12
C ILE A 58 -8.51 5.34 -2.12
N ASN A 59 -7.79 4.45 -1.45
CA ASN A 59 -6.37 4.26 -1.70
C ASN A 59 -6.19 3.20 -2.79
N ILE A 60 -5.83 3.63 -4.01
CA ILE A 60 -5.23 2.72 -4.97
C ILE A 60 -3.80 2.47 -4.49
N GLY A 61 -3.56 1.26 -4.00
CA GLY A 61 -2.31 0.88 -3.37
C GLY A 61 -1.09 1.21 -4.22
N SER A 62 -1.08 0.81 -5.49
CA SER A 62 -0.31 1.50 -6.52
C SER A 62 -0.71 1.10 -7.94
N LEU A 63 -0.28 1.95 -8.88
CA LEU A 63 -0.32 1.70 -10.33
C LEU A 63 1.09 1.85 -10.89
N LEU A 64 1.44 0.97 -11.82
CA LEU A 64 2.64 1.10 -12.64
C LEU A 64 2.29 1.97 -13.85
N LEU A 65 2.98 3.10 -14.02
CA LEU A 65 2.61 4.14 -14.99
C LEU A 65 3.80 4.62 -15.79
N LYS A 66 3.55 5.02 -17.04
CA LYS A 66 4.48 5.82 -17.84
C LYS A 66 4.62 7.21 -17.23
N LYS A 67 5.82 7.76 -17.28
CA LYS A 67 6.11 9.13 -16.88
C LYS A 67 6.56 9.94 -18.08
N ARG A 68 5.93 11.09 -18.33
CA ARG A 68 6.34 12.00 -19.41
C ARG A 68 7.80 12.41 -19.22
N ASN A 69 8.54 12.51 -20.31
CA ASN A 69 9.96 12.89 -20.34
C ASN A 69 10.86 11.94 -19.49
N SER A 70 10.51 10.65 -19.40
CA SER A 70 11.31 9.65 -18.70
C SER A 70 11.26 8.31 -19.43
N LYS A 71 12.44 7.66 -19.55
CA LYS A 71 12.53 6.28 -20.04
C LYS A 71 12.11 5.26 -18.95
N LYS A 72 12.07 5.69 -17.68
CA LYS A 72 11.66 4.86 -16.55
C LYS A 72 10.19 5.08 -16.22
N LEU A 73 9.54 4.00 -15.82
CA LEU A 73 8.19 3.99 -15.25
C LEU A 73 8.20 4.55 -13.82
N ILE A 74 7.03 4.73 -13.24
CA ILE A 74 6.83 5.01 -11.81
C ILE A 74 5.87 4.00 -11.20
N ASN A 75 6.10 3.68 -9.93
CA ASN A 75 5.21 2.90 -9.07
C ASN A 75 4.55 3.89 -8.10
N ARG A 76 3.28 4.25 -8.37
CA ARG A 76 2.59 5.37 -7.72
C ARG A 76 1.31 4.95 -7.04
N SER A 77 1.21 5.27 -5.75
CA SER A 77 -0.02 5.19 -4.97
C SER A 77 -0.85 6.47 -5.11
N PHE A 78 -2.16 6.32 -5.07
CA PHE A 78 -3.11 7.43 -5.14
C PHE A 78 -4.07 7.38 -3.98
N LEU A 79 -4.34 8.53 -3.38
CA LEU A 79 -5.52 8.70 -2.57
C LEU A 79 -6.54 9.57 -3.32
N ILE A 80 -7.74 9.04 -3.43
CA ILE A 80 -8.89 9.65 -4.08
C ILE A 80 -9.93 9.88 -2.99
N ASN A 81 -10.46 11.09 -2.90
CA ASN A 81 -11.51 11.42 -1.93
C ASN A 81 -12.90 11.04 -2.45
N GLU A 82 -13.89 11.17 -1.58
CA GLU A 82 -15.32 10.89 -1.84
C GLU A 82 -15.92 11.71 -2.97
N GLU A 83 -15.30 12.84 -3.35
CA GLU A 83 -15.67 13.61 -4.53
C GLU A 83 -15.07 13.07 -5.83
N GLY A 84 -14.28 12.00 -5.78
CA GLY A 84 -13.55 11.44 -6.92
C GLY A 84 -12.31 12.23 -7.34
N LYS A 85 -11.80 13.14 -6.48
CA LYS A 85 -10.60 13.93 -6.73
C LYS A 85 -9.37 13.23 -6.16
N ILE A 86 -8.25 13.25 -6.89
CA ILE A 86 -6.96 12.81 -6.37
C ILE A 86 -6.46 13.86 -5.38
N VAL A 87 -6.39 13.51 -4.11
CA VAL A 87 -5.93 14.42 -3.04
C VAL A 87 -4.47 14.26 -2.70
N LYS A 88 -3.89 13.05 -2.87
CA LYS A 88 -2.45 12.80 -2.70
C LYS A 88 -1.95 11.72 -3.66
N LYS A 89 -0.65 11.82 -3.95
CA LYS A 89 0.13 10.85 -4.73
C LYS A 89 1.40 10.55 -3.97
N TYR A 90 1.80 9.27 -3.96
CA TYR A 90 3.06 8.84 -3.39
C TYR A 90 3.80 7.96 -4.41
N ASP A 91 5.01 8.36 -4.79
CA ASP A 91 5.90 7.54 -5.61
C ASP A 91 6.78 6.69 -4.68
N LYS A 92 6.82 5.38 -4.90
CA LYS A 92 7.63 4.45 -4.13
C LYS A 92 9.07 4.94 -4.01
N ILE A 93 9.58 5.03 -2.78
CA ILE A 93 10.94 5.55 -2.52
C ILE A 93 11.97 4.44 -2.66
N HIS A 94 11.75 3.29 -2.03
CA HIS A 94 12.74 2.22 -1.99
C HIS A 94 12.44 1.17 -3.05
N MET A 95 13.36 1.03 -4.01
CA MET A 95 13.26 0.06 -5.11
C MET A 95 13.66 -1.33 -4.65
N PHE A 96 12.93 -2.35 -5.12
CA PHE A 96 13.17 -3.75 -4.77
C PHE A 96 14.33 -4.32 -5.60
N ASP A 97 15.56 -3.95 -5.19
CA ASP A 97 16.81 -4.43 -5.78
C ASP A 97 17.42 -5.44 -4.82
N VAL A 98 17.19 -6.73 -5.11
CA VAL A 98 17.54 -7.83 -4.20
C VAL A 98 18.04 -9.06 -4.93
N ASN A 99 18.86 -9.85 -4.23
CA ASN A 99 19.27 -11.18 -4.62
C ASN A 99 18.74 -12.15 -3.54
N ILE A 100 17.58 -12.75 -3.75
CA ILE A 100 16.96 -13.68 -2.79
C ILE A 100 17.62 -15.06 -2.91
N SER A 101 17.88 -15.48 -4.15
CA SER A 101 18.60 -16.72 -4.48
C SER A 101 19.25 -16.58 -5.86
N LYS A 102 20.04 -17.60 -6.29
CA LYS A 102 20.58 -17.65 -7.66
C LYS A 102 19.48 -17.57 -8.73
N ALA A 103 18.28 -18.08 -8.44
CA ALA A 103 17.14 -18.10 -9.35
C ALA A 103 16.19 -16.90 -9.19
N GLU A 104 16.28 -16.15 -8.09
CA GLU A 104 15.36 -15.04 -7.78
C GLU A 104 16.14 -13.75 -7.50
N THR A 105 16.37 -12.99 -8.56
CA THR A 105 17.00 -11.66 -8.51
C THR A 105 16.04 -10.63 -9.07
N HIS A 106 15.92 -9.50 -8.39
CA HIS A 106 15.10 -8.37 -8.83
C HIS A 106 15.97 -7.11 -8.91
N ARG A 107 15.72 -6.30 -9.94
CA ARG A 107 16.32 -4.98 -10.17
C ARG A 107 15.21 -4.00 -10.57
N GLU A 108 14.39 -3.61 -9.59
CA GLU A 108 13.26 -2.71 -9.83
C GLU A 108 13.75 -1.34 -10.32
N SER A 109 14.90 -0.88 -9.81
CA SER A 109 15.50 0.40 -10.20
C SER A 109 15.88 0.50 -11.69
N ASP A 110 16.11 -0.62 -12.39
CA ASP A 110 16.39 -0.61 -13.83
C ASP A 110 15.17 -0.18 -14.65
N THR A 111 13.98 -0.39 -14.13
CA THR A 111 12.73 -0.12 -14.84
C THR A 111 11.97 1.08 -14.26
N PHE A 112 12.07 1.31 -12.95
CA PHE A 112 11.30 2.33 -12.26
C PHE A 112 12.18 3.44 -11.71
N LYS A 113 11.62 4.65 -11.70
CA LYS A 113 12.21 5.83 -11.04
C LYS A 113 11.71 5.90 -9.60
N ALA A 114 12.63 5.96 -8.65
CA ALA A 114 12.33 6.17 -7.24
C ALA A 114 11.71 7.54 -6.98
N GLY A 115 10.79 7.60 -6.03
CA GLY A 115 10.34 8.82 -5.39
C GLY A 115 11.35 9.35 -4.37
N ASN A 116 11.08 10.52 -3.81
CA ASN A 116 11.93 11.15 -2.80
C ASN A 116 11.18 11.90 -1.71
N LYS A 117 9.84 11.79 -1.68
CA LYS A 117 9.01 12.53 -0.73
C LYS A 117 8.20 11.58 0.15
N ILE A 118 8.32 11.76 1.46
CA ILE A 118 7.41 11.16 2.44
C ILE A 118 6.10 11.91 2.38
N ILE A 119 4.99 11.19 2.32
CA ILE A 119 3.65 11.76 2.15
C ILE A 119 2.77 11.40 3.35
N THR A 120 2.19 12.43 3.96
CA THR A 120 1.08 12.32 4.90
C THR A 120 -0.10 13.15 4.42
N LEU A 121 -1.30 12.82 4.90
CA LEU A 121 -2.54 13.53 4.60
C LEU A 121 -3.58 13.27 5.70
N ASN A 122 -4.68 14.01 5.67
CA ASN A 122 -5.80 13.76 6.58
C ASN A 122 -7.01 13.21 5.81
N ILE A 123 -7.66 12.20 6.38
CA ILE A 123 -9.02 11.75 6.04
C ILE A 123 -9.82 11.84 7.32
N ASN A 124 -10.93 12.60 7.32
CA ASN A 124 -11.81 12.77 8.49
C ASN A 124 -11.04 13.08 9.80
N LYS A 125 -10.08 14.01 9.73
CA LYS A 125 -9.18 14.43 10.83
C LYS A 125 -8.13 13.37 11.24
N ILE A 126 -8.17 12.16 10.71
CA ILE A 126 -7.18 11.11 10.98
C ILE A 126 -5.97 11.30 10.06
N LYS A 127 -4.78 11.35 10.63
CA LYS A 127 -3.55 11.52 9.84
C LYS A 127 -3.02 10.18 9.35
N ILE A 128 -2.86 10.09 8.03
CA ILE A 128 -2.49 8.86 7.33
C ILE A 128 -1.14 9.03 6.64
N GLY A 129 -0.26 8.05 6.81
CA GLY A 129 1.01 7.93 6.08
C GLY A 129 0.90 6.99 4.89
N MET A 130 1.63 7.28 3.81
CA MET A 130 1.67 6.45 2.61
C MET A 130 3.02 5.74 2.46
N SER A 131 2.99 4.48 2.09
CA SER A 131 4.17 3.66 1.78
C SER A 131 3.82 2.64 0.69
N ILE A 132 4.81 1.94 0.11
CA ILE A 132 4.60 0.85 -0.86
C ILE A 132 5.64 -0.25 -0.64
N CYS A 133 5.19 -1.46 -0.32
CA CYS A 133 5.89 -2.74 -0.42
C CYS A 133 7.30 -2.76 0.21
N TYR A 134 8.35 -2.58 -0.57
CA TYR A 134 9.73 -2.63 -0.11
C TYR A 134 10.07 -1.56 0.94
N ASP A 135 9.29 -0.45 0.97
CA ASP A 135 9.39 0.58 2.02
C ASP A 135 9.27 -0.02 3.43
N LEU A 136 8.54 -1.13 3.59
CA LEU A 136 8.36 -1.85 4.85
C LEU A 136 9.68 -2.21 5.55
N ARG A 137 10.76 -2.38 4.78
CA ARG A 137 12.08 -2.75 5.31
C ARG A 137 12.87 -1.57 5.87
N PHE A 138 12.38 -0.35 5.74
CA PHE A 138 13.08 0.88 6.13
C PHE A 138 12.43 1.54 7.36
N PRO A 139 12.84 1.15 8.59
CA PRO A 139 12.21 1.62 9.83
C PRO A 139 12.20 3.14 9.98
N ASN A 140 13.28 3.81 9.53
CA ASN A 140 13.41 5.26 9.61
C ASN A 140 12.31 6.00 8.85
N MET A 141 11.80 5.44 7.74
CA MET A 141 10.68 6.02 7.03
C MET A 141 9.40 5.98 7.87
N PHE A 142 9.12 4.85 8.52
CA PHE A 142 7.95 4.68 9.38
C PHE A 142 8.03 5.57 10.62
N ARG A 143 9.23 5.68 11.22
CA ARG A 143 9.46 6.61 12.33
C ARG A 143 9.21 8.07 11.91
N LYS A 144 9.69 8.49 10.74
CA LYS A 144 9.41 9.83 10.20
C LYS A 144 7.91 10.06 9.97
N LEU A 145 7.20 9.09 9.41
CA LEU A 145 5.74 9.17 9.24
C LEU A 145 5.03 9.33 10.59
N ALA A 146 5.44 8.56 11.61
CA ALA A 146 4.88 8.66 12.96
C ALA A 146 5.17 10.02 13.61
N LYS A 147 6.41 10.53 13.50
CA LYS A 147 6.78 11.87 13.98
C LYS A 147 6.04 13.01 13.26
N LEU A 148 5.65 12.81 12.01
CA LEU A 148 4.75 13.70 11.27
C LEU A 148 3.30 13.59 11.72
N GLY A 149 3.00 12.75 12.72
CA GLY A 149 1.69 12.61 13.34
C GLY A 149 0.81 11.52 12.73
N SER A 150 1.34 10.65 11.84
CA SER A 150 0.51 9.57 11.28
C SER A 150 -0.01 8.65 12.37
N GLU A 151 -1.29 8.32 12.26
CA GLU A 151 -2.03 7.40 13.14
C GLU A 151 -2.29 6.08 12.45
N ILE A 152 -2.35 6.11 11.11
CA ILE A 152 -2.50 4.96 10.23
C ILE A 152 -1.43 5.04 9.13
N ILE A 153 -0.82 3.91 8.78
CA ILE A 153 0.01 3.79 7.58
C ILE A 153 -0.66 2.82 6.60
N LEU A 154 -0.84 3.28 5.35
CA LEU A 154 -1.27 2.45 4.24
C LEU A 154 -0.04 1.75 3.67
N MET A 155 -0.10 0.41 3.62
CA MET A 155 1.00 -0.47 3.24
C MET A 155 0.59 -1.45 2.15
N PRO A 156 0.33 -0.96 0.92
CA PRO A 156 0.09 -1.84 -0.22
C PRO A 156 1.37 -2.57 -0.63
N ALA A 157 1.24 -3.83 -1.04
CA ALA A 157 2.36 -4.67 -1.40
C ALA A 157 2.03 -5.74 -2.44
N ALA A 158 3.10 -6.29 -3.05
CA ALA A 158 3.09 -7.48 -3.89
C ALA A 158 4.30 -8.37 -3.50
N PHE A 159 4.37 -8.77 -2.24
CA PHE A 159 5.47 -9.57 -1.68
C PHE A 159 5.58 -10.91 -2.39
N THR A 160 6.82 -11.35 -2.66
CA THR A 160 7.09 -12.71 -3.13
C THR A 160 6.73 -13.74 -2.06
N VAL A 161 6.41 -14.97 -2.45
CA VAL A 161 6.01 -16.01 -1.49
C VAL A 161 7.11 -16.30 -0.48
N PRO A 162 8.40 -16.46 -0.85
CA PRO A 162 9.46 -16.74 0.12
C PRO A 162 9.63 -15.63 1.15
N SER A 163 9.78 -14.36 0.69
CA SER A 163 9.96 -13.24 1.59
C SER A 163 8.69 -12.91 2.39
N GLY A 164 7.52 -13.19 1.83
CA GLY A 164 6.24 -13.03 2.51
C GLY A 164 6.10 -13.98 3.71
N LYS A 165 6.40 -15.26 3.51
CA LYS A 165 6.37 -16.26 4.59
C LYS A 165 7.31 -15.91 5.74
N ALA A 166 8.51 -15.42 5.43
CA ALA A 166 9.54 -15.18 6.44
C ALA A 166 9.39 -13.81 7.15
N HIS A 167 8.91 -12.77 6.46
CA HIS A 167 9.09 -11.40 6.94
C HIS A 167 7.79 -10.58 7.04
N TRP A 168 6.74 -10.89 6.27
CA TRP A 168 5.58 -10.01 6.10
C TRP A 168 4.91 -9.63 7.43
N GLU A 169 4.48 -10.62 8.20
CA GLU A 169 3.80 -10.39 9.47
C GLU A 169 4.71 -9.73 10.50
N ILE A 170 5.93 -10.27 10.64
CA ILE A 170 6.90 -9.79 11.65
C ILE A 170 7.20 -8.32 11.42
N LEU A 171 7.53 -7.91 10.19
CA LEU A 171 7.85 -6.52 9.89
C LEU A 171 6.65 -5.60 10.09
N LEU A 172 5.45 -5.98 9.66
CA LEU A 172 4.25 -5.16 9.84
C LEU A 172 3.93 -4.94 11.32
N ARG A 173 4.00 -5.99 12.12
CA ARG A 173 3.76 -5.89 13.57
C ARG A 173 4.83 -5.04 14.25
N SER A 174 6.09 -5.18 13.87
CA SER A 174 7.17 -4.32 14.36
C SER A 174 6.88 -2.83 14.05
N ARG A 175 6.51 -2.51 12.79
CA ARG A 175 6.18 -1.13 12.41
C ARG A 175 5.00 -0.56 13.19
N ALA A 176 3.99 -1.37 13.47
CA ALA A 176 2.85 -0.95 14.29
C ALA A 176 3.27 -0.67 15.74
N ILE A 177 4.02 -1.58 16.36
CA ILE A 177 4.43 -1.51 17.76
C ILE A 177 5.39 -0.33 18.00
N GLU A 178 6.50 -0.27 17.26
CA GLU A 178 7.56 0.72 17.46
C GLU A 178 7.11 2.17 17.18
N ASN A 179 6.02 2.35 16.41
CA ASN A 179 5.49 3.65 16.04
C ASN A 179 4.09 3.92 16.63
N SER A 180 3.54 2.99 17.42
CA SER A 180 2.24 3.11 18.07
C SER A 180 1.15 3.62 17.12
N LEU A 181 0.95 2.90 15.99
CA LEU A 181 -0.01 3.28 14.95
C LEU A 181 -0.64 2.05 14.29
N PHE A 182 -1.76 2.25 13.58
CA PHE A 182 -2.37 1.20 12.78
C PHE A 182 -1.62 0.97 11.47
N ILE A 183 -1.53 -0.29 11.04
CA ILE A 183 -1.07 -0.65 9.70
C ILE A 183 -2.21 -1.29 8.92
N ILE A 184 -2.62 -0.68 7.81
CA ILE A 184 -3.53 -1.27 6.82
C ILE A 184 -2.67 -1.85 5.71
N ALA A 185 -2.41 -3.14 5.77
CA ALA A 185 -1.53 -3.85 4.84
C ALA A 185 -2.34 -4.62 3.80
N THR A 186 -2.37 -4.14 2.56
CA THR A 186 -3.03 -4.80 1.44
C THR A 186 -1.99 -5.45 0.53
N ASN A 187 -1.96 -6.79 0.49
CA ASN A 187 -0.95 -7.53 -0.27
C ASN A 187 -1.59 -8.32 -1.40
N MET A 188 -1.04 -8.19 -2.59
CA MET A 188 -1.48 -8.92 -3.77
C MET A 188 -1.33 -10.43 -3.57
N CYS A 189 -2.30 -11.21 -4.05
CA CYS A 189 -2.30 -12.68 -3.93
C CYS A 189 -2.56 -13.35 -5.28
N GLY A 190 -2.04 -14.55 -5.43
CA GLY A 190 -2.29 -15.40 -6.58
C GLY A 190 -1.10 -15.56 -7.51
N THR A 191 -1.37 -16.19 -8.66
CA THR A 191 -0.42 -16.35 -9.78
C THR A 191 -0.76 -15.34 -10.86
N HIS A 192 0.24 -14.63 -11.33
CA HIS A 192 0.14 -13.55 -12.31
C HIS A 192 0.79 -13.94 -13.63
N HIS A 193 0.80 -13.02 -14.59
CA HIS A 193 1.48 -13.20 -15.87
C HIS A 193 2.95 -13.63 -15.65
N THR A 194 3.43 -14.58 -16.46
CA THR A 194 4.76 -15.23 -16.32
C THR A 194 4.92 -16.05 -15.03
N ASP A 195 3.84 -16.67 -14.52
CA ASP A 195 3.81 -17.53 -13.34
C ASP A 195 4.36 -16.89 -12.05
N ARG A 196 4.49 -15.57 -12.04
CA ARG A 196 4.89 -14.81 -10.86
C ARG A 196 3.85 -14.97 -9.76
N LYS A 197 4.26 -15.48 -8.60
CA LYS A 197 3.38 -15.70 -7.43
C LYS A 197 3.59 -14.63 -6.38
N THR A 198 2.48 -14.15 -5.79
CA THR A 198 2.49 -13.22 -4.66
C THR A 198 1.85 -13.85 -3.42
N TYR A 199 2.29 -13.38 -2.24
CA TYR A 199 2.05 -14.05 -0.96
C TYR A 199 0.62 -13.89 -0.45
N GLY A 200 -0.05 -12.74 -0.72
CA GLY A 200 -1.33 -12.41 -0.11
C GLY A 200 -1.21 -12.03 1.37
N HIS A 201 -2.08 -12.57 2.22
CA HIS A 201 -2.08 -12.32 3.66
C HIS A 201 -2.21 -10.84 4.02
N SER A 202 -3.12 -10.12 3.31
CA SER A 202 -3.51 -8.77 3.72
C SER A 202 -3.96 -8.78 5.17
N MET A 203 -3.62 -7.74 5.94
CA MET A 203 -3.98 -7.68 7.36
C MET A 203 -4.14 -6.24 7.86
N LEU A 204 -4.91 -6.11 8.93
CA LEU A 204 -5.00 -4.91 9.73
C LEU A 204 -4.36 -5.19 11.10
N ILE A 205 -3.45 -4.31 11.51
CA ILE A 205 -2.72 -4.43 12.76
C ILE A 205 -2.96 -3.15 13.58
N ASN A 206 -3.24 -3.30 14.88
CA ASN A 206 -3.45 -2.18 15.77
C ASN A 206 -2.12 -1.66 16.38
N PRO A 207 -2.12 -0.51 17.07
CA PRO A 207 -0.91 0.07 17.68
C PRO A 207 -0.19 -0.82 18.71
N TRP A 208 -0.89 -1.81 19.27
CA TRP A 208 -0.31 -2.81 20.19
C TRP A 208 0.34 -4.00 19.48
N GLY A 209 0.30 -4.03 18.14
CA GLY A 209 0.82 -5.14 17.33
C GLY A 209 -0.13 -6.34 17.20
N LYS A 210 -1.40 -6.22 17.66
CA LYS A 210 -2.41 -7.25 17.49
C LYS A 210 -2.95 -7.23 16.07
N ILE A 211 -3.00 -8.39 15.43
CA ILE A 211 -3.69 -8.58 14.15
C ILE A 211 -5.20 -8.57 14.42
N ILE A 212 -5.90 -7.55 13.93
CA ILE A 212 -7.35 -7.41 14.08
C ILE A 212 -8.09 -8.23 13.02
N SER A 213 -7.58 -8.22 11.79
CA SER A 213 -8.17 -8.92 10.65
C SER A 213 -7.09 -9.37 9.70
N GLN A 214 -7.22 -10.58 9.13
CA GLN A 214 -6.25 -11.15 8.21
C GLN A 214 -6.95 -11.96 7.10
N ALA A 215 -6.45 -11.81 5.87
CA ALA A 215 -6.72 -12.73 4.77
C ALA A 215 -5.70 -13.88 4.78
N LYS A 216 -5.96 -14.90 3.98
CA LYS A 216 -4.99 -15.94 3.62
C LYS A 216 -4.43 -15.66 2.22
N SER A 217 -3.96 -16.69 1.55
CA SER A 217 -3.40 -16.62 0.18
C SER A 217 -4.44 -16.40 -0.93
N LYS A 218 -5.74 -16.45 -0.61
CA LYS A 218 -6.83 -16.24 -1.59
C LYS A 218 -7.38 -14.81 -1.50
N GLN A 219 -7.97 -14.35 -2.59
CA GLN A 219 -8.65 -13.06 -2.67
C GLN A 219 -9.78 -12.97 -1.64
N LYS A 220 -9.74 -11.93 -0.81
CA LYS A 220 -10.75 -11.66 0.23
C LYS A 220 -10.89 -10.17 0.46
N ILE A 221 -12.11 -9.71 0.72
CA ILE A 221 -12.37 -8.38 1.27
C ILE A 221 -12.30 -8.51 2.79
N LEU A 222 -11.43 -7.72 3.41
CA LEU A 222 -11.42 -7.51 4.84
C LEU A 222 -12.21 -6.25 5.12
N ASN A 223 -13.24 -6.36 5.94
CA ASN A 223 -14.03 -5.22 6.43
C ASN A 223 -13.87 -5.15 7.94
N THR A 224 -13.42 -3.99 8.43
CA THR A 224 -13.09 -3.81 9.84
C THR A 224 -13.29 -2.36 10.23
N VAL A 225 -13.78 -2.13 11.44
CA VAL A 225 -13.87 -0.80 12.06
C VAL A 225 -12.60 -0.57 12.89
N ILE A 226 -12.03 0.63 12.78
CA ILE A 226 -10.85 1.07 13.55
C ILE A 226 -11.31 2.08 14.61
N ASN A 227 -10.96 1.82 15.87
CA ASN A 227 -11.05 2.82 16.91
C ASN A 227 -9.73 3.60 17.01
N ILE A 228 -9.68 4.81 16.46
CA ILE A 228 -8.45 5.60 16.37
C ILE A 228 -7.91 6.05 17.73
N GLU A 229 -8.73 6.11 18.78
CA GLU A 229 -8.31 6.45 20.14
C GLU A 229 -7.28 5.45 20.69
N GLU A 230 -7.22 4.23 20.16
CA GLU A 230 -6.18 3.26 20.54
C GLU A 230 -4.77 3.81 20.30
N VAL A 231 -4.57 4.64 19.27
CA VAL A 231 -3.25 5.27 18.98
C VAL A 231 -2.82 6.15 20.17
N LYS A 232 -3.70 7.04 20.60
CA LYS A 232 -3.45 7.94 21.74
C LYS A 232 -3.20 7.15 23.02
N ASN A 233 -4.03 6.15 23.27
CA ASN A 233 -3.93 5.32 24.48
C ASN A 233 -2.59 4.55 24.52
N VAL A 234 -2.14 4.01 23.40
CA VAL A 234 -0.85 3.29 23.35
C VAL A 234 0.32 4.26 23.46
N ARG A 235 0.29 5.42 22.80
CA ARG A 235 1.33 6.47 22.91
C ARG A 235 1.48 7.01 24.31
N ASN A 236 0.37 7.13 25.05
CA ASN A 236 0.41 7.55 26.47
C ASN A 236 1.03 6.47 27.38
N LYS A 237 0.80 5.19 27.08
CA LYS A 237 1.36 4.07 27.85
C LYS A 237 2.84 3.82 27.56
N ILE A 238 3.21 3.94 26.27
CA ILE A 238 4.58 3.70 25.77
C ILE A 238 4.98 4.87 24.87
N PRO A 239 5.52 5.98 25.41
CA PRO A 239 5.80 7.19 24.64
C PRO A 239 7.09 7.11 23.80
N ALA A 240 7.36 5.97 23.16
CA ALA A 240 8.59 5.70 22.41
C ALA A 240 8.86 6.71 21.28
N ILE A 241 7.82 7.31 20.69
CA ILE A 241 7.98 8.33 19.64
C ILE A 241 8.50 9.66 20.19
N LEU A 242 8.14 9.99 21.44
CA LEU A 242 8.55 11.24 22.09
C LEU A 242 9.99 11.18 22.59
N ASN A 243 10.50 9.96 22.85
CA ASN A 243 11.82 9.71 23.43
C ASN A 243 12.91 9.48 22.37
N ASP A 244 12.57 9.62 21.06
CA ASP A 244 13.47 9.33 19.92
C ASP A 244 13.81 10.61 19.12
#